data_ea3e1a3ac707e11f8d2098e53be5282f
#
_entry.id   ea3e1a3ac707e11f8d2098e53be5282f
#
_cell.length_a   1.000
_cell.length_b   1.000
_cell.length_c   1.000
_cell.angle_alpha   90.00
_cell.angle_beta   90.00
_cell.angle_gamma   90.00
#
_symmetry.space_group_name_H-M   'P 1'
#
loop_
_entity.id
_entity.type
_entity.pdbx_description
1 polymer ?
#
loop_
_entity_poly.entity_id
_entity_poly.type
_entity_poly.pdbx_seq_one_letter_code
_entity_poly.pdbx_strand_id
1 'polypeptide(L)'
;MKSGSMCIDTRLFLKFFNNNNSQRKFMDFLEYVYTQYPNMIGKKDGKIVAVCAEIDIEANIDCDIACDGIVFKEKVKFDKCEFKGKVSFKNYTFKKQVIFSNSSFEDNVYFNNSTFEDYADFHECKFEKTACFYGVSFEGPPNFSQALFKGNLNLVNTNLNFDFEDLELRIQNEFQNYKENKGDSDKKSLENFTNDFRDSFRNFKAVLLKEHNTLDALDFHKAEFYCKEIELKQKWHKKGVEATNDSGMRKNTLKFKEVIDFCLLYFYRKLCEHHTDFLRVFNNLILLIALYATIIYIGGFIDDEDFTIKQISNFTNYFVNVKDFFADKPYFLLVAISALLACCVFYILFICLKNYKDIWKVIKQIFSKSLMMDLYKIFCFSLFILFISAVSTFFVPKDINTISIFLNIYIFLLFPFLYLWLLSLNNILFRYLLIICAYFVALIIIGFNKIALLNPFIGKFVSDKVKVEEPLFILITFAYTILIALVLFSLQKTARKNSIIPS
;
A
#
# COMPACT_ATOMS: atom_id res chain seq x y z
N MET A 1 24.13 -20.72 -23.30
CA MET A 1 24.40 -19.62 -24.25
C MET A 1 23.75 -18.35 -23.67
N LYS A 2 24.56 -17.38 -23.22
CA LYS A 2 24.05 -16.04 -22.88
C LYS A 2 23.56 -15.44 -24.19
N SER A 3 22.27 -15.22 -24.35
CA SER A 3 21.72 -14.38 -25.40
C SER A 3 22.30 -12.98 -25.18
N GLY A 4 23.30 -12.60 -25.98
CA GLY A 4 23.77 -11.23 -25.98
C GLY A 4 22.58 -10.34 -26.28
N SER A 5 22.14 -9.52 -25.31
CA SER A 5 21.10 -8.50 -25.55
C SER A 5 21.62 -7.58 -26.65
N MET A 6 20.86 -7.48 -27.73
CA MET A 6 21.14 -6.49 -28.79
C MET A 6 21.00 -5.10 -28.15
N CYS A 7 22.05 -4.27 -28.29
CA CYS A 7 22.11 -2.94 -27.69
C CYS A 7 22.30 -1.85 -28.77
N ILE A 8 21.54 -0.79 -28.63
CA ILE A 8 21.71 0.46 -29.39
C ILE A 8 22.57 1.37 -28.51
N ASP A 9 23.87 1.41 -28.81
CA ASP A 9 24.86 2.14 -27.99
C ASP A 9 25.15 3.55 -28.52
N THR A 10 25.88 4.32 -27.71
CA THR A 10 26.33 5.68 -28.05
C THR A 10 27.10 5.74 -29.37
N ARG A 11 27.88 4.71 -29.71
CA ARG A 11 28.68 4.70 -30.97
C ARG A 11 27.77 4.62 -32.18
N LEU A 12 26.74 3.78 -32.14
CA LEU A 12 25.75 3.65 -33.21
C LEU A 12 24.98 4.97 -33.39
N PHE A 13 24.62 5.63 -32.26
CA PHE A 13 23.94 6.92 -32.23
C PHE A 13 24.82 8.01 -32.87
N LEU A 14 26.05 8.17 -32.40
CA LEU A 14 26.99 9.18 -32.91
C LEU A 14 27.35 8.96 -34.40
N LYS A 15 27.51 7.69 -34.84
CA LYS A 15 27.75 7.35 -36.23
C LYS A 15 26.63 7.88 -37.16
N PHE A 16 25.38 7.82 -36.70
CA PHE A 16 24.24 8.34 -37.46
C PHE A 16 24.22 9.86 -37.50
N PHE A 17 24.41 10.54 -36.37
CA PHE A 17 24.28 11.99 -36.24
C PHE A 17 25.51 12.76 -36.74
N ASN A 18 26.73 12.26 -36.55
CA ASN A 18 27.96 12.94 -37.01
C ASN A 18 28.14 12.91 -38.52
N ASN A 19 27.52 11.99 -39.24
CA ASN A 19 27.64 11.88 -40.70
C ASN A 19 26.69 12.78 -41.50
N ASN A 20 25.83 13.58 -40.83
CA ASN A 20 24.79 14.35 -41.56
C ASN A 20 24.21 15.54 -40.78
N ASN A 21 23.73 16.53 -41.58
CA ASN A 21 23.16 17.82 -41.17
C ASN A 21 22.15 17.79 -40.00
N SER A 22 22.12 18.90 -39.28
CA SER A 22 21.39 19.25 -38.04
C SER A 22 19.84 19.22 -38.08
N GLN A 23 19.19 18.60 -39.06
CA GLN A 23 17.72 18.51 -39.15
C GLN A 23 17.15 17.10 -38.94
N ARG A 24 17.97 16.11 -38.57
CA ARG A 24 17.49 14.73 -38.40
C ARG A 24 16.79 14.54 -37.05
N LYS A 25 15.67 13.80 -37.10
CA LYS A 25 14.87 13.46 -35.95
C LYS A 25 15.31 12.12 -35.35
N PHE A 26 15.02 11.88 -34.07
CA PHE A 26 15.28 10.60 -33.44
C PHE A 26 14.56 9.42 -34.15
N MET A 27 13.42 9.68 -34.78
CA MET A 27 12.74 8.69 -35.64
C MET A 27 13.57 8.23 -36.81
N ASP A 28 14.31 9.15 -37.45
CA ASP A 28 15.20 8.82 -38.58
C ASP A 28 16.34 7.92 -38.11
N PHE A 29 16.80 8.12 -36.86
CA PHE A 29 17.76 7.23 -36.23
C PHE A 29 17.18 5.82 -35.99
N LEU A 30 15.95 5.71 -35.47
CA LEU A 30 15.31 4.41 -35.32
C LEU A 30 15.04 3.71 -36.66
N GLU A 31 14.68 4.48 -37.71
CA GLU A 31 14.58 3.96 -39.08
C GLU A 31 15.94 3.44 -39.59
N TYR A 32 17.02 4.20 -39.39
CA TYR A 32 18.37 3.75 -39.69
C TYR A 32 18.72 2.45 -38.94
N VAL A 33 18.44 2.38 -37.64
CA VAL A 33 18.63 1.15 -36.83
C VAL A 33 17.83 -0.01 -37.41
N TYR A 34 16.58 0.22 -37.84
CA TYR A 34 15.75 -0.79 -38.48
C TYR A 34 16.38 -1.32 -39.79
N THR A 35 16.91 -0.44 -40.63
CA THR A 35 17.54 -0.85 -41.90
C THR A 35 18.79 -1.70 -41.68
N GLN A 36 19.56 -1.41 -40.63
CA GLN A 36 20.79 -2.16 -40.29
C GLN A 36 20.51 -3.41 -39.44
N TYR A 37 19.54 -3.33 -38.55
CA TYR A 37 19.23 -4.35 -37.53
C TYR A 37 17.71 -4.52 -37.39
N PRO A 38 17.00 -5.17 -38.35
CA PRO A 38 15.54 -5.22 -38.35
C PRO A 38 14.93 -5.92 -37.14
N ASN A 39 15.69 -6.78 -36.46
CA ASN A 39 15.23 -7.45 -35.23
C ASN A 39 15.21 -6.55 -33.99
N MET A 40 15.89 -5.40 -34.02
CA MET A 40 15.89 -4.43 -32.91
C MET A 40 14.65 -3.56 -32.87
N ILE A 41 13.97 -3.39 -33.99
CA ILE A 41 12.84 -2.47 -34.16
C ILE A 41 11.63 -3.23 -34.70
N GLY A 42 10.51 -3.17 -33.98
CA GLY A 42 9.23 -3.72 -34.44
C GLY A 42 8.44 -2.69 -35.25
N LYS A 43 8.03 -3.06 -36.47
CA LYS A 43 7.14 -2.25 -37.31
C LYS A 43 5.79 -2.92 -37.50
N LYS A 44 4.74 -2.09 -37.61
CA LYS A 44 3.38 -2.50 -38.02
C LYS A 44 2.84 -1.43 -38.96
N ASP A 45 2.31 -1.85 -40.10
CA ASP A 45 1.76 -0.97 -41.15
C ASP A 45 2.74 0.14 -41.56
N GLY A 46 4.04 -0.22 -41.70
CA GLY A 46 5.10 0.70 -42.05
C GLY A 46 5.58 1.65 -40.95
N LYS A 47 4.92 1.67 -39.78
CA LYS A 47 5.29 2.55 -38.66
C LYS A 47 6.04 1.76 -37.57
N ILE A 48 7.02 2.42 -36.93
CA ILE A 48 7.71 1.88 -35.77
C ILE A 48 6.73 1.86 -34.59
N VAL A 49 6.50 0.67 -34.01
CA VAL A 49 5.60 0.47 -32.85
C VAL A 49 6.33 -0.07 -31.63
N ALA A 50 7.52 -0.63 -31.81
CA ALA A 50 8.29 -1.18 -30.69
C ALA A 50 9.80 -1.09 -30.90
N VAL A 51 10.53 -0.89 -29.81
CA VAL A 51 11.99 -1.05 -29.74
C VAL A 51 12.25 -2.31 -28.89
N CYS A 52 12.89 -3.30 -29.49
CA CYS A 52 13.14 -4.62 -28.93
C CYS A 52 14.61 -4.82 -28.48
N ALA A 53 15.41 -3.75 -28.53
CA ALA A 53 16.80 -3.72 -28.12
C ALA A 53 16.97 -2.83 -26.88
N GLU A 54 18.01 -3.08 -26.12
CA GLU A 54 18.47 -2.19 -25.06
C GLU A 54 19.00 -0.90 -25.67
N ILE A 55 18.68 0.25 -25.06
CA ILE A 55 19.24 1.56 -25.42
C ILE A 55 20.21 1.96 -24.30
N ASP A 56 21.44 2.32 -24.67
CA ASP A 56 22.43 2.89 -23.75
C ASP A 56 23.20 4.02 -24.48
N ILE A 57 22.72 5.25 -24.27
CA ILE A 57 23.24 6.44 -24.93
C ILE A 57 23.71 7.44 -23.88
N GLU A 58 24.95 7.92 -24.00
CA GLU A 58 25.55 9.01 -23.25
C GLU A 58 26.08 10.03 -24.27
N ALA A 59 25.28 11.06 -24.59
CA ALA A 59 25.60 12.03 -25.63
C ALA A 59 24.79 13.33 -25.51
N ASN A 60 25.27 14.39 -26.18
CA ASN A 60 24.46 15.57 -26.40
C ASN A 60 23.51 15.30 -27.58
N ILE A 61 22.22 15.52 -27.33
CA ILE A 61 21.14 15.21 -28.29
C ILE A 61 20.54 16.54 -28.77
N ASP A 62 21.05 17.04 -29.91
CA ASP A 62 20.64 18.32 -30.46
C ASP A 62 19.36 18.23 -31.29
N CYS A 63 18.82 17.03 -31.49
CA CYS A 63 17.61 16.82 -32.31
C CYS A 63 16.35 16.68 -31.43
N ASP A 64 15.20 17.02 -32.03
CA ASP A 64 13.91 16.76 -31.40
C ASP A 64 13.63 15.25 -31.29
N ILE A 65 13.17 14.82 -30.15
CA ILE A 65 12.59 13.48 -29.93
C ILE A 65 11.07 13.64 -29.96
N ALA A 66 10.46 13.32 -31.09
CA ALA A 66 9.02 13.44 -31.27
C ALA A 66 8.50 12.18 -31.95
N CYS A 67 8.07 11.24 -31.13
CA CYS A 67 7.42 10.00 -31.55
C CYS A 67 6.13 9.84 -30.74
N ASP A 68 5.26 8.94 -31.13
CA ASP A 68 4.01 8.67 -30.41
C ASP A 68 3.73 7.17 -30.37
N GLY A 69 3.39 6.65 -29.19
CA GLY A 69 2.87 5.30 -29.03
C GLY A 69 3.89 4.16 -29.20
N ILE A 70 5.19 4.38 -28.91
CA ILE A 70 6.21 3.33 -29.02
C ILE A 70 6.30 2.52 -27.74
N VAL A 71 6.47 1.19 -27.88
CA VAL A 71 6.72 0.26 -26.78
C VAL A 71 8.20 -0.09 -26.70
N PHE A 72 8.89 0.33 -25.66
CA PHE A 72 10.25 -0.13 -25.34
C PHE A 72 10.17 -1.42 -24.51
N LYS A 73 10.66 -2.52 -25.10
CA LYS A 73 10.58 -3.84 -24.47
C LYS A 73 11.78 -4.15 -23.57
N GLU A 74 12.89 -3.49 -23.79
CA GLU A 74 14.12 -3.66 -23.05
C GLU A 74 14.51 -2.37 -22.31
N LYS A 75 15.59 -2.41 -21.55
CA LYS A 75 16.09 -1.29 -20.76
C LYS A 75 16.45 -0.09 -21.63
N VAL A 76 16.05 1.11 -21.17
CA VAL A 76 16.38 2.38 -21.80
C VAL A 76 17.26 3.20 -20.87
N LYS A 77 18.44 3.59 -21.32
CA LYS A 77 19.38 4.39 -20.55
C LYS A 77 19.86 5.57 -21.39
N PHE A 78 19.56 6.76 -20.90
CA PHE A 78 20.06 8.06 -21.34
C PHE A 78 20.73 8.74 -20.15
N ASP A 79 21.86 8.19 -19.68
CA ASP A 79 22.60 8.71 -18.54
C ASP A 79 23.52 9.84 -18.97
N LYS A 80 23.55 10.95 -18.21
CA LYS A 80 24.36 12.15 -18.49
C LYS A 80 24.13 12.71 -19.90
N CYS A 81 22.92 12.62 -20.41
CA CYS A 81 22.56 13.20 -21.70
C CYS A 81 22.17 14.67 -21.58
N GLU A 82 22.50 15.47 -22.57
CA GLU A 82 22.04 16.86 -22.72
C GLU A 82 21.05 16.94 -23.89
N PHE A 83 19.75 17.05 -23.59
CA PHE A 83 18.69 17.18 -24.58
C PHE A 83 18.45 18.65 -24.87
N LYS A 84 18.94 19.16 -26.04
CA LYS A 84 18.76 20.55 -26.43
C LYS A 84 17.46 20.78 -27.18
N GLY A 85 16.99 19.75 -27.90
CA GLY A 85 15.73 19.78 -28.62
C GLY A 85 14.53 19.46 -27.73
N LYS A 86 13.33 19.63 -28.29
CA LYS A 86 12.07 19.24 -27.65
C LYS A 86 11.98 17.72 -27.52
N VAL A 87 11.65 17.24 -26.32
CA VAL A 87 11.47 15.81 -26.05
C VAL A 87 10.00 15.49 -25.86
N SER A 88 9.47 14.56 -26.65
CA SER A 88 8.08 14.11 -26.56
C SER A 88 7.98 12.58 -26.59
N PHE A 89 7.74 11.99 -25.41
CA PHE A 89 7.47 10.57 -25.19
C PHE A 89 5.99 10.37 -24.85
N LYS A 90 5.08 10.75 -25.75
CA LYS A 90 3.63 10.64 -25.51
C LYS A 90 3.12 9.24 -25.83
N ASN A 91 2.24 8.69 -24.97
CA ASN A 91 1.63 7.38 -25.13
C ASN A 91 2.64 6.21 -25.20
N TYR A 92 3.80 6.37 -24.56
CA TYR A 92 4.85 5.35 -24.56
C TYR A 92 4.61 4.31 -23.48
N THR A 93 5.09 3.08 -23.74
CA THR A 93 5.15 2.04 -22.72
C THR A 93 6.58 1.57 -22.55
N PHE A 94 7.15 1.78 -21.38
CA PHE A 94 8.47 1.29 -21.00
C PHE A 94 8.30 0.04 -20.15
N LYS A 95 8.64 -1.15 -20.71
CA LYS A 95 8.43 -2.44 -20.03
C LYS A 95 9.52 -2.81 -19.04
N LYS A 96 10.68 -2.18 -19.15
CA LYS A 96 11.85 -2.37 -18.30
C LYS A 96 12.32 -1.04 -17.75
N GLN A 97 13.39 -1.06 -16.99
CA GLN A 97 13.97 0.12 -16.37
C GLN A 97 14.27 1.23 -17.39
N VAL A 98 13.95 2.47 -16.99
CA VAL A 98 14.29 3.68 -17.74
C VAL A 98 15.16 4.56 -16.89
N ILE A 99 16.32 4.95 -17.38
CA ILE A 99 17.31 5.74 -16.64
C ILE A 99 17.60 7.02 -17.44
N PHE A 100 17.28 8.17 -16.86
CA PHE A 100 17.65 9.50 -17.34
C PHE A 100 18.58 10.23 -16.35
N SER A 101 19.16 9.50 -15.39
CA SER A 101 19.94 10.11 -14.32
C SER A 101 21.02 11.05 -14.84
N ASN A 102 21.26 12.14 -14.07
CA ASN A 102 22.25 13.18 -14.38
C ASN A 102 22.04 13.89 -15.74
N SER A 103 20.87 13.79 -16.35
CA SER A 103 20.60 14.38 -17.67
C SER A 103 19.91 15.75 -17.56
N SER A 104 20.11 16.59 -18.58
CA SER A 104 19.49 17.90 -18.67
C SER A 104 18.58 18.01 -19.88
N PHE A 105 17.40 18.60 -19.66
CA PHE A 105 16.42 18.90 -20.70
C PHE A 105 16.34 20.43 -20.85
N GLU A 106 16.93 20.96 -21.91
CA GLU A 106 17.00 22.41 -22.16
C GLU A 106 15.69 22.98 -22.72
N ASP A 107 14.89 22.15 -23.40
CA ASP A 107 13.56 22.50 -23.91
C ASP A 107 12.46 21.70 -23.21
N ASN A 108 11.21 21.87 -23.66
CA ASN A 108 10.05 21.22 -23.08
C ASN A 108 10.14 19.70 -23.23
N VAL A 109 9.81 18.98 -22.16
CA VAL A 109 9.72 17.52 -22.17
C VAL A 109 8.31 17.05 -21.81
N TYR A 110 7.80 16.09 -22.55
CA TYR A 110 6.44 15.56 -22.43
C TYR A 110 6.46 14.05 -22.35
N PHE A 111 5.92 13.52 -21.26
CA PHE A 111 5.68 12.08 -21.03
C PHE A 111 4.17 11.74 -20.99
N ASN A 112 3.32 12.59 -21.58
CA ASN A 112 1.88 12.48 -21.46
C ASN A 112 1.35 11.07 -21.76
N ASN A 113 0.49 10.53 -20.88
CA ASN A 113 -0.16 9.23 -20.97
C ASN A 113 0.81 8.05 -21.16
N SER A 114 2.05 8.18 -20.71
CA SER A 114 3.02 7.09 -20.79
C SER A 114 2.99 6.22 -19.55
N THR A 115 3.35 4.94 -19.72
CA THR A 115 3.40 3.94 -18.67
C THR A 115 4.82 3.46 -18.45
N PHE A 116 5.28 3.53 -17.22
CA PHE A 116 6.53 2.94 -16.75
C PHE A 116 6.19 1.67 -15.96
N GLU A 117 6.32 0.49 -16.63
CA GLU A 117 5.99 -0.81 -16.00
C GLU A 117 7.05 -1.25 -14.96
N ASP A 118 8.27 -0.69 -15.02
CA ASP A 118 9.36 -0.92 -14.07
C ASP A 118 9.92 0.42 -13.58
N TYR A 119 11.10 0.43 -13.02
CA TYR A 119 11.76 1.58 -12.44
C TYR A 119 12.04 2.70 -13.45
N ALA A 120 11.67 3.92 -13.07
CA ALA A 120 11.98 5.15 -13.80
C ALA A 120 12.91 6.04 -12.95
N ASP A 121 14.13 6.27 -13.43
CA ASP A 121 15.14 7.05 -12.74
C ASP A 121 15.38 8.41 -13.42
N PHE A 122 15.00 9.47 -12.72
CA PHE A 122 15.25 10.87 -13.07
C PHE A 122 16.14 11.56 -12.02
N HIS A 123 16.99 10.78 -11.32
CA HIS A 123 17.90 11.28 -10.31
C HIS A 123 18.82 12.36 -10.87
N GLU A 124 18.94 13.51 -10.17
CA GLU A 124 19.76 14.66 -10.57
C GLU A 124 19.43 15.22 -11.97
N CYS A 125 18.25 14.93 -12.53
CA CYS A 125 17.82 15.54 -13.79
C CYS A 125 17.57 17.04 -13.64
N LYS A 126 17.85 17.80 -14.71
CA LYS A 126 17.56 19.23 -14.80
C LYS A 126 16.54 19.48 -15.88
N PHE A 127 15.42 20.12 -15.54
CA PHE A 127 14.35 20.50 -16.45
C PHE A 127 14.33 22.04 -16.54
N GLU A 128 14.89 22.59 -17.61
CA GLU A 128 15.03 24.05 -17.76
C GLU A 128 13.70 24.72 -18.11
N LYS A 129 12.84 24.04 -18.91
CA LYS A 129 11.51 24.52 -19.31
C LYS A 129 10.41 23.61 -18.75
N THR A 130 9.31 23.45 -19.46
CA THR A 130 8.14 22.65 -19.01
C THR A 130 8.47 21.16 -18.98
N ALA A 131 8.20 20.51 -17.86
CA ALA A 131 8.18 19.06 -17.70
C ALA A 131 6.73 18.59 -17.49
N CYS A 132 6.19 17.80 -18.42
CA CYS A 132 4.81 17.36 -18.39
C CYS A 132 4.71 15.85 -18.22
N PHE A 133 4.17 15.42 -17.09
CA PHE A 133 3.86 14.03 -16.73
C PHE A 133 2.34 13.79 -16.68
N TYR A 134 1.55 14.58 -17.41
CA TYR A 134 0.09 14.43 -17.44
C TYR A 134 -0.33 13.02 -17.83
N GLY A 135 -1.14 12.37 -16.98
CA GLY A 135 -1.67 11.03 -17.25
C GLY A 135 -0.63 9.90 -17.21
N VAL A 136 0.56 10.15 -16.67
CA VAL A 136 1.60 9.12 -16.54
C VAL A 136 1.22 8.10 -15.49
N SER A 137 1.50 6.80 -15.78
CA SER A 137 1.38 5.71 -14.81
C SER A 137 2.76 5.17 -14.44
N PHE A 138 3.08 5.20 -13.14
CA PHE A 138 4.26 4.55 -12.58
C PHE A 138 3.83 3.28 -11.85
N GLU A 139 4.15 2.11 -12.42
CA GLU A 139 3.87 0.80 -11.80
C GLU A 139 4.91 0.42 -10.74
N GLY A 140 6.08 1.06 -10.77
CA GLY A 140 7.11 1.00 -9.74
C GLY A 140 7.48 2.38 -9.20
N PRO A 141 8.11 2.48 -8.01
CA PRO A 141 8.49 3.77 -7.42
C PRO A 141 9.48 4.54 -8.30
N PRO A 142 9.13 5.72 -8.83
CA PRO A 142 10.06 6.54 -9.60
C PRO A 142 11.04 7.25 -8.68
N ASN A 143 12.23 7.55 -9.19
CA ASN A 143 13.26 8.30 -8.50
C ASN A 143 13.42 9.69 -9.12
N PHE A 144 12.96 10.73 -8.42
CA PHE A 144 13.20 12.14 -8.77
C PHE A 144 14.07 12.84 -7.72
N SER A 145 14.87 12.06 -6.96
CA SER A 145 15.73 12.65 -5.95
C SER A 145 16.71 13.64 -6.57
N GLN A 146 16.82 14.81 -5.96
CA GLN A 146 17.68 15.90 -6.42
C GLN A 146 17.37 16.43 -7.84
N ALA A 147 16.22 16.07 -8.41
CA ALA A 147 15.77 16.61 -9.70
C ALA A 147 15.40 18.10 -9.55
N LEU A 148 15.83 18.92 -10.48
CA LEU A 148 15.61 20.37 -10.51
C LEU A 148 14.62 20.76 -11.60
N PHE A 149 13.46 21.29 -11.23
CA PHE A 149 12.44 21.83 -12.14
C PHE A 149 12.49 23.36 -12.11
N LYS A 150 13.03 23.99 -13.16
CA LYS A 150 13.08 25.44 -13.29
C LYS A 150 11.84 26.02 -13.98
N GLY A 151 11.27 25.24 -14.91
CA GLY A 151 10.05 25.60 -15.61
C GLY A 151 8.78 25.06 -14.95
N ASN A 152 7.70 25.02 -15.73
CA ASN A 152 6.42 24.49 -15.27
C ASN A 152 6.46 22.95 -15.15
N LEU A 153 5.90 22.41 -14.06
CA LEU A 153 5.76 20.99 -13.82
C LEU A 153 4.27 20.61 -13.80
N ASN A 154 3.83 19.76 -14.73
CA ASN A 154 2.46 19.27 -14.79
C ASN A 154 2.41 17.78 -14.40
N LEU A 155 1.68 17.47 -13.32
CA LEU A 155 1.52 16.12 -12.73
C LEU A 155 0.04 15.68 -12.68
N VAL A 156 -0.85 16.39 -13.37
CA VAL A 156 -2.29 16.11 -13.33
C VAL A 156 -2.56 14.71 -13.89
N ASN A 157 -3.42 13.95 -13.23
CA ASN A 157 -3.76 12.56 -13.55
C ASN A 157 -2.57 11.58 -13.54
N THR A 158 -1.47 11.92 -12.85
CA THR A 158 -0.37 10.98 -12.64
C THR A 158 -0.77 9.92 -11.62
N ASN A 159 -0.56 8.63 -11.95
CA ASN A 159 -0.89 7.51 -11.10
C ASN A 159 0.37 6.86 -10.50
N LEU A 160 0.36 6.61 -9.19
CA LEU A 160 1.40 5.90 -8.47
C LEU A 160 0.86 4.53 -8.04
N ASN A 161 1.18 3.46 -8.78
CA ASN A 161 0.65 2.11 -8.61
C ASN A 161 1.63 1.18 -7.87
N PHE A 162 2.29 1.68 -6.84
CA PHE A 162 3.20 0.92 -5.99
C PHE A 162 2.78 0.98 -4.53
N ASP A 163 3.20 -0.01 -3.76
CA ASP A 163 2.95 -0.09 -2.33
C ASP A 163 4.16 0.34 -1.48
N PHE A 164 4.01 0.23 -0.15
CA PHE A 164 5.06 0.58 0.81
C PHE A 164 6.29 -0.33 0.65
N GLU A 165 6.06 -1.62 0.46
CA GLU A 165 7.09 -2.64 0.33
C GLU A 165 7.93 -2.43 -0.95
N ASP A 166 7.29 -2.04 -2.04
CA ASP A 166 7.96 -1.71 -3.31
C ASP A 166 8.89 -0.50 -3.14
N LEU A 167 8.40 0.56 -2.47
CA LEU A 167 9.19 1.77 -2.23
C LEU A 167 10.36 1.49 -1.27
N GLU A 168 10.14 0.73 -0.20
CA GLU A 168 11.19 0.35 0.75
C GLU A 168 12.29 -0.45 0.04
N LEU A 169 11.91 -1.44 -0.77
CA LEU A 169 12.84 -2.25 -1.54
C LEU A 169 13.65 -1.40 -2.54
N ARG A 170 12.96 -0.46 -3.23
CA ARG A 170 13.62 0.43 -4.19
C ARG A 170 14.68 1.31 -3.51
N ILE A 171 14.34 1.96 -2.41
CA ILE A 171 15.28 2.80 -1.66
C ILE A 171 16.49 1.98 -1.17
N GLN A 172 16.26 0.73 -0.73
CA GLN A 172 17.34 -0.15 -0.31
C GLN A 172 18.25 -0.53 -1.48
N ASN A 173 17.70 -0.87 -2.64
CA ASN A 173 18.46 -1.22 -3.83
C ASN A 173 19.30 -0.03 -4.33
N GLU A 174 18.72 1.17 -4.38
CA GLU A 174 19.45 2.39 -4.77
C GLU A 174 20.62 2.67 -3.81
N PHE A 175 20.41 2.49 -2.51
CA PHE A 175 21.48 2.64 -1.53
C PHE A 175 22.60 1.61 -1.69
N GLN A 176 22.26 0.35 -2.02
CA GLN A 176 23.26 -0.68 -2.27
C GLN A 176 24.07 -0.39 -3.54
N ASN A 177 23.40 -0.03 -4.64
CA ASN A 177 24.05 0.39 -5.88
C ASN A 177 25.01 1.57 -5.66
N TYR A 178 24.60 2.54 -4.85
CA TYR A 178 25.45 3.68 -4.49
C TYR A 178 26.73 3.24 -3.74
N LYS A 179 26.62 2.34 -2.77
CA LYS A 179 27.75 1.81 -2.03
C LYS A 179 28.73 1.05 -2.92
N GLU A 180 28.23 0.24 -3.85
CA GLU A 180 29.04 -0.53 -4.78
C GLU A 180 29.83 0.37 -5.74
N ASN A 181 29.23 1.49 -6.17
CA ASN A 181 29.84 2.36 -7.17
C ASN A 181 30.82 3.40 -6.60
N LYS A 182 30.62 3.88 -5.36
CA LYS A 182 31.45 4.99 -4.79
C LYS A 182 32.44 4.58 -3.71
N GLY A 183 32.40 3.35 -3.21
CA GLY A 183 33.26 2.90 -2.12
C GLY A 183 32.99 3.65 -0.80
N ASP A 184 33.89 3.48 0.20
CA ASP A 184 33.72 4.05 1.57
C ASP A 184 33.95 5.57 1.70
N SER A 185 34.32 6.27 0.63
CA SER A 185 34.76 7.67 0.68
C SER A 185 33.60 8.69 0.86
N ASP A 186 32.38 8.33 0.48
CA ASP A 186 31.23 9.25 0.54
C ASP A 186 30.10 8.63 1.40
N LYS A 187 29.92 9.18 2.62
CA LYS A 187 29.06 8.57 3.67
C LYS A 187 27.61 9.01 3.60
N LYS A 188 26.99 8.98 2.40
CA LYS A 188 25.55 9.20 2.33
C LYS A 188 24.81 8.06 3.02
N SER A 189 24.01 8.36 4.04
CA SER A 189 23.28 7.33 4.79
C SER A 189 22.02 6.90 4.06
N LEU A 190 21.51 5.70 4.36
CA LEU A 190 20.20 5.22 3.86
C LEU A 190 19.06 6.19 4.22
N GLU A 191 19.17 6.86 5.37
CA GLU A 191 18.25 7.93 5.79
C GLU A 191 18.25 9.11 4.81
N ASN A 192 19.42 9.53 4.32
CA ASN A 192 19.51 10.61 3.34
C ASN A 192 18.87 10.23 2.00
N PHE A 193 19.05 8.98 1.55
CA PHE A 193 18.35 8.47 0.37
C PHE A 193 16.84 8.52 0.54
N THR A 194 16.34 8.05 1.69
CA THR A 194 14.91 8.09 2.00
C THR A 194 14.37 9.52 2.03
N ASN A 195 15.15 10.47 2.54
CA ASN A 195 14.79 11.90 2.58
C ASN A 195 14.73 12.51 1.17
N ASP A 196 15.65 12.14 0.28
CA ASP A 196 15.65 12.64 -1.10
C ASP A 196 14.37 12.17 -1.86
N PHE A 197 13.98 10.90 -1.71
CA PHE A 197 12.70 10.41 -2.25
C PHE A 197 11.51 11.16 -1.64
N ARG A 198 11.51 11.34 -0.32
CA ARG A 198 10.44 12.07 0.39
C ARG A 198 10.30 13.50 -0.11
N ASP A 199 11.43 14.19 -0.30
CA ASP A 199 11.41 15.60 -0.71
C ASP A 199 10.90 15.76 -2.16
N SER A 200 11.17 14.81 -3.07
CA SER A 200 10.58 14.81 -4.40
C SER A 200 9.05 14.63 -4.36
N PHE A 201 8.54 13.64 -3.60
CA PHE A 201 7.09 13.47 -3.45
C PHE A 201 6.41 14.66 -2.78
N ARG A 202 7.08 15.31 -1.81
CA ARG A 202 6.60 16.55 -1.18
C ARG A 202 6.50 17.68 -2.18
N ASN A 203 7.50 17.86 -3.04
CA ASN A 203 7.51 18.89 -4.07
C ASN A 203 6.38 18.67 -5.08
N PHE A 204 6.17 17.43 -5.53
CA PHE A 204 5.08 17.08 -6.44
C PHE A 204 3.70 17.32 -5.83
N LYS A 205 3.51 16.92 -4.57
CA LYS A 205 2.31 17.24 -3.81
C LYS A 205 2.06 18.76 -3.74
N ALA A 206 3.12 19.55 -3.47
CA ALA A 206 3.00 21.00 -3.35
C ALA A 206 2.58 21.67 -4.67
N VAL A 207 3.09 21.18 -5.81
CA VAL A 207 2.70 21.66 -7.16
C VAL A 207 1.20 21.42 -7.39
N LEU A 208 0.72 20.20 -7.15
CA LEU A 208 -0.69 19.84 -7.34
C LEU A 208 -1.62 20.62 -6.40
N LEU A 209 -1.23 20.82 -5.15
CA LEU A 209 -2.00 21.62 -4.20
C LEU A 209 -2.07 23.11 -4.61
N LYS A 210 -1.00 23.66 -5.19
CA LYS A 210 -0.99 25.01 -5.75
C LYS A 210 -1.97 25.17 -6.91
N GLU A 211 -2.17 24.11 -7.68
CA GLU A 211 -3.13 24.04 -8.78
C GLU A 211 -4.53 23.62 -8.32
N HIS A 212 -4.79 23.58 -7.01
CA HIS A 212 -6.05 23.12 -6.38
C HIS A 212 -6.43 21.67 -6.74
N ASN A 213 -5.51 20.86 -7.24
CA ASN A 213 -5.73 19.45 -7.51
C ASN A 213 -5.43 18.61 -6.27
N THR A 214 -6.39 18.57 -5.35
CA THR A 214 -6.25 17.85 -4.07
C THR A 214 -6.32 16.34 -4.22
N LEU A 215 -7.03 15.82 -5.24
CA LEU A 215 -7.19 14.38 -5.44
C LEU A 215 -5.86 13.73 -5.86
N ASP A 216 -5.23 14.22 -6.92
CA ASP A 216 -3.94 13.68 -7.38
C ASP A 216 -2.83 13.90 -6.35
N ALA A 217 -2.90 15.00 -5.57
CA ALA A 217 -1.96 15.26 -4.49
C ALA A 217 -1.97 14.19 -3.38
N LEU A 218 -3.06 13.40 -3.23
CA LEU A 218 -3.17 12.37 -2.20
C LEU A 218 -2.20 11.21 -2.42
N ASP A 219 -1.94 10.81 -3.65
CA ASP A 219 -1.02 9.70 -3.94
C ASP A 219 0.43 10.09 -3.60
N PHE A 220 0.82 11.31 -3.92
CA PHE A 220 2.13 11.84 -3.51
C PHE A 220 2.23 12.06 -2.00
N HIS A 221 1.14 12.45 -1.34
CA HIS A 221 1.08 12.54 0.12
C HIS A 221 1.25 11.17 0.79
N LYS A 222 0.61 10.13 0.26
CA LYS A 222 0.78 8.75 0.71
C LYS A 222 2.25 8.31 0.58
N ALA A 223 2.86 8.52 -0.60
CA ALA A 223 4.25 8.18 -0.85
C ALA A 223 5.24 8.96 0.07
N GLU A 224 4.95 10.24 0.36
CA GLU A 224 5.72 11.04 1.32
C GLU A 224 5.69 10.41 2.73
N PHE A 225 4.52 9.92 3.19
CA PHE A 225 4.39 9.24 4.48
C PHE A 225 5.09 7.88 4.50
N TYR A 226 5.06 7.14 3.39
CA TYR A 226 5.84 5.91 3.26
C TYR A 226 7.34 6.16 3.49
N CYS A 227 7.89 7.17 2.82
CA CYS A 227 9.29 7.56 3.04
C CYS A 227 9.55 7.93 4.52
N LYS A 228 8.63 8.67 5.17
CA LYS A 228 8.80 9.03 6.58
C LYS A 228 8.77 7.82 7.51
N GLU A 229 7.91 6.86 7.25
CA GLU A 229 7.84 5.61 8.00
C GLU A 229 9.14 4.79 7.82
N ILE A 230 9.66 4.69 6.58
CA ILE A 230 10.93 4.02 6.27
C ILE A 230 12.11 4.71 6.98
N GLU A 231 12.17 6.05 6.98
CA GLU A 231 13.20 6.83 7.70
C GLU A 231 13.20 6.49 9.19
N LEU A 232 12.02 6.50 9.85
CA LEU A 232 11.90 6.20 11.28
C LEU A 232 12.25 4.74 11.59
N LYS A 233 11.84 3.80 10.75
CA LYS A 233 12.20 2.38 10.84
C LYS A 233 13.73 2.18 10.81
N GLN A 234 14.41 2.88 9.91
CA GLN A 234 15.86 2.81 9.79
C GLN A 234 16.60 3.41 11.00
N LYS A 235 16.11 4.54 11.52
CA LYS A 235 16.61 5.13 12.77
C LYS A 235 16.51 4.18 13.95
N TRP A 236 15.41 3.44 14.03
CA TRP A 236 15.22 2.41 15.06
C TRP A 236 16.27 1.31 14.93
N HIS A 237 16.47 0.74 13.75
CA HIS A 237 17.43 -0.35 13.55
C HIS A 237 18.88 0.05 13.81
N LYS A 238 19.33 1.24 13.38
CA LYS A 238 20.69 1.73 13.66
C LYS A 238 20.98 1.88 15.15
N LYS A 239 20.01 2.41 15.91
CA LYS A 239 20.16 2.64 17.35
C LYS A 239 20.22 1.36 18.20
N GLY A 240 19.73 0.22 17.67
CA GLY A 240 19.90 -1.09 18.30
C GLY A 240 21.33 -1.61 18.29
N VAL A 241 22.16 -1.11 17.36
CA VAL A 241 23.57 -1.51 17.19
C VAL A 241 24.54 -0.55 17.93
N GLU A 242 24.16 0.73 18.08
CA GLU A 242 25.00 1.77 18.69
C GLU A 242 24.62 2.12 20.14
N ALA A 243 24.08 1.17 20.91
CA ALA A 243 23.74 1.38 22.32
C ALA A 243 24.99 1.52 23.22
N THR A 244 25.83 2.52 22.97
CA THR A 244 26.97 2.87 23.80
C THR A 244 26.98 4.36 24.17
N ASN A 245 26.85 4.62 25.48
CA ASN A 245 27.51 5.67 26.28
C ASN A 245 27.13 7.14 26.12
N ASP A 246 25.86 7.51 25.84
CA ASP A 246 25.49 8.91 26.05
C ASP A 246 24.06 9.04 26.64
N SER A 247 23.97 9.10 27.96
CA SER A 247 22.73 9.04 28.75
C SER A 247 22.21 10.44 29.10
N GLY A 248 21.84 11.23 28.07
CA GLY A 248 21.14 12.50 28.31
C GLY A 248 19.60 12.29 28.31
N MET A 249 18.90 12.73 29.37
CA MET A 249 17.43 12.64 29.51
C MET A 249 16.70 13.24 28.29
N ARG A 250 17.20 14.32 27.70
CA ARG A 250 16.69 14.98 26.49
C ARG A 250 16.79 14.09 25.25
N LYS A 251 17.82 13.27 25.14
CA LYS A 251 18.02 12.32 24.03
C LYS A 251 17.04 11.16 24.11
N ASN A 252 16.70 10.71 25.34
CA ASN A 252 15.74 9.64 25.56
C ASN A 252 14.29 10.08 25.24
N THR A 253 13.91 11.33 25.55
CA THR A 253 12.59 11.87 25.19
C THR A 253 12.41 12.03 23.67
N LEU A 254 13.46 12.44 22.94
CA LEU A 254 13.46 12.50 21.48
C LEU A 254 13.33 11.12 20.85
N LYS A 255 14.04 10.12 21.41
CA LYS A 255 13.93 8.72 20.96
C LYS A 255 12.51 8.17 21.15
N PHE A 256 11.89 8.46 22.31
CA PHE A 256 10.53 8.03 22.61
C PHE A 256 9.50 8.64 21.64
N LYS A 257 9.65 9.92 21.31
CA LYS A 257 8.82 10.60 20.31
C LYS A 257 8.95 9.95 18.94
N GLU A 258 10.15 9.66 18.46
CA GLU A 258 10.37 8.97 17.16
C GLU A 258 9.69 7.59 17.11
N VAL A 259 9.69 6.87 18.24
CA VAL A 259 9.00 5.58 18.38
C VAL A 259 7.49 5.76 18.26
N ILE A 260 6.93 6.74 18.97
CA ILE A 260 5.50 7.03 18.90
C ILE A 260 5.12 7.44 17.46
N ASP A 261 5.89 8.32 16.84
CA ASP A 261 5.66 8.77 15.47
C ASP A 261 5.69 7.57 14.47
N PHE A 262 6.65 6.65 14.64
CA PHE A 262 6.70 5.41 13.85
C PHE A 262 5.46 4.54 14.07
N CYS A 263 5.08 4.29 15.33
CA CYS A 263 3.91 3.48 15.66
C CYS A 263 2.62 4.09 15.09
N LEU A 264 2.47 5.41 15.15
CA LEU A 264 1.32 6.12 14.60
C LEU A 264 1.28 6.02 13.07
N LEU A 265 2.41 6.23 12.37
CA LEU A 265 2.47 6.10 10.92
C LEU A 265 2.16 4.67 10.47
N TYR A 266 2.75 3.67 11.12
CA TYR A 266 2.46 2.26 10.87
C TYR A 266 0.97 1.94 11.09
N PHE A 267 0.38 2.42 12.21
CA PHE A 267 -1.04 2.26 12.51
C PHE A 267 -1.93 2.86 11.42
N TYR A 268 -1.69 4.12 11.04
CA TYR A 268 -2.49 4.78 10.00
C TYR A 268 -2.31 4.14 8.62
N ARG A 269 -1.12 3.65 8.28
CA ARG A 269 -0.92 2.88 7.05
C ARG A 269 -1.77 1.62 7.05
N LYS A 270 -1.72 0.83 8.13
CA LYS A 270 -2.49 -0.42 8.23
C LYS A 270 -4.00 -0.18 8.36
N LEU A 271 -4.42 0.89 9.03
CA LEU A 271 -5.82 1.23 9.23
C LEU A 271 -6.49 1.76 7.95
N CYS A 272 -5.87 2.71 7.27
CA CYS A 272 -6.53 3.55 6.26
C CYS A 272 -5.64 3.95 5.08
N GLU A 273 -4.48 3.34 4.89
CA GLU A 273 -3.48 3.73 3.88
C GLU A 273 -3.18 5.24 3.91
N HIS A 274 -2.89 5.77 5.12
CA HIS A 274 -2.69 7.20 5.36
C HIS A 274 -3.86 8.09 4.92
N HIS A 275 -5.09 7.64 5.19
CA HIS A 275 -6.36 8.31 4.87
C HIS A 275 -6.70 8.38 3.37
N THR A 276 -6.23 7.42 2.57
CA THR A 276 -6.58 7.32 1.14
C THR A 276 -7.66 6.27 0.86
N ASP A 277 -7.79 5.23 1.68
CA ASP A 277 -8.69 4.10 1.46
C ASP A 277 -9.86 4.11 2.46
N PHE A 278 -11.02 4.59 2.01
CA PHE A 278 -12.25 4.65 2.81
C PHE A 278 -12.79 3.26 3.17
N LEU A 279 -12.83 2.35 2.18
CA LEU A 279 -13.39 1.01 2.39
C LEU A 279 -12.57 0.22 3.41
N ARG A 280 -11.26 0.39 3.38
CA ARG A 280 -10.35 -0.23 4.35
C ARG A 280 -10.60 0.25 5.77
N VAL A 281 -10.81 1.56 5.98
CA VAL A 281 -11.16 2.11 7.30
C VAL A 281 -12.47 1.54 7.80
N PHE A 282 -13.50 1.51 6.92
CA PHE A 282 -14.82 1.01 7.28
C PHE A 282 -14.78 -0.47 7.68
N ASN A 283 -14.10 -1.31 6.90
CA ASN A 283 -13.91 -2.71 7.22
C ASN A 283 -13.16 -2.91 8.56
N ASN A 284 -12.14 -2.10 8.81
CA ASN A 284 -11.39 -2.14 10.05
C ASN A 284 -12.19 -1.63 11.26
N LEU A 285 -13.14 -0.71 11.05
CA LEU A 285 -14.11 -0.31 12.08
C LEU A 285 -15.02 -1.49 12.48
N ILE A 286 -15.59 -2.20 11.49
CA ILE A 286 -16.42 -3.38 11.75
C ILE A 286 -15.61 -4.46 12.47
N LEU A 287 -14.36 -4.66 12.08
CA LEU A 287 -13.44 -5.59 12.74
C LEU A 287 -13.20 -5.22 14.20
N LEU A 288 -12.98 -3.95 14.53
CA LEU A 288 -12.80 -3.47 15.89
C LEU A 288 -14.05 -3.72 16.75
N ILE A 289 -15.23 -3.40 16.21
CA ILE A 289 -16.51 -3.63 16.87
C ILE A 289 -16.73 -5.14 17.14
N ALA A 290 -16.50 -5.98 16.13
CA ALA A 290 -16.65 -7.42 16.26
C ALA A 290 -15.68 -8.01 17.28
N LEU A 291 -14.42 -7.56 17.29
CA LEU A 291 -13.42 -8.00 18.26
C LEU A 291 -13.83 -7.63 19.69
N TYR A 292 -14.24 -6.38 19.91
CA TYR A 292 -14.71 -5.93 21.21
C TYR A 292 -15.91 -6.75 21.70
N ALA A 293 -16.92 -6.89 20.85
CA ALA A 293 -18.14 -7.65 21.19
C ALA A 293 -17.83 -9.11 21.51
N THR A 294 -16.92 -9.73 20.75
CA THR A 294 -16.51 -11.13 20.99
C THR A 294 -15.83 -11.28 22.36
N ILE A 295 -14.94 -10.35 22.71
CA ILE A 295 -14.24 -10.38 24.02
C ILE A 295 -15.22 -10.17 25.18
N ILE A 296 -16.14 -9.21 25.06
CA ILE A 296 -17.15 -8.94 26.08
C ILE A 296 -18.10 -10.15 26.27
N TYR A 297 -18.48 -10.81 25.18
CA TYR A 297 -19.33 -11.99 25.23
C TYR A 297 -18.61 -13.19 25.86
N ILE A 298 -17.39 -13.51 25.40
CA ILE A 298 -16.59 -14.62 25.95
C ILE A 298 -16.21 -14.36 27.41
N GLY A 299 -15.95 -13.09 27.77
CA GLY A 299 -15.62 -12.70 29.16
C GLY A 299 -16.79 -12.78 30.12
N GLY A 300 -18.02 -13.09 29.69
CA GLY A 300 -19.19 -13.21 30.54
C GLY A 300 -19.62 -11.91 31.23
N PHE A 301 -19.29 -10.75 30.64
CA PHE A 301 -19.66 -9.43 31.19
C PHE A 301 -21.12 -9.04 30.94
N ILE A 302 -21.89 -9.91 30.28
CA ILE A 302 -23.32 -9.75 30.05
C ILE A 302 -24.04 -10.80 30.87
N ASP A 303 -25.01 -10.37 31.71
CA ASP A 303 -25.84 -11.31 32.45
C ASP A 303 -26.85 -11.98 31.52
N ASP A 304 -26.63 -13.25 31.25
CA ASP A 304 -27.29 -14.06 30.23
C ASP A 304 -28.35 -15.02 30.79
N GLU A 305 -29.15 -14.63 31.78
CA GLU A 305 -30.34 -15.44 32.07
C GLU A 305 -31.35 -15.48 30.90
N ASP A 306 -31.35 -14.44 30.05
CA ASP A 306 -32.24 -14.36 28.90
C ASP A 306 -31.61 -14.78 27.54
N PHE A 307 -30.28 -14.97 27.46
CA PHE A 307 -29.62 -15.18 26.16
C PHE A 307 -29.62 -16.65 25.72
N THR A 308 -29.60 -17.59 26.63
CA THR A 308 -29.24 -18.98 26.33
C THR A 308 -30.38 -19.85 25.79
N ILE A 309 -31.64 -19.57 26.05
CA ILE A 309 -32.72 -20.45 25.63
C ILE A 309 -33.84 -19.72 24.89
N LYS A 310 -34.29 -18.57 25.38
CA LYS A 310 -35.45 -17.88 24.83
C LYS A 310 -35.23 -17.13 23.55
N GLN A 311 -34.01 -16.57 23.33
CA GLN A 311 -33.67 -15.88 22.08
C GLN A 311 -33.20 -16.85 21.00
N ILE A 312 -32.49 -17.93 21.38
CA ILE A 312 -32.23 -19.05 20.45
C ILE A 312 -33.55 -19.71 20.05
N SER A 313 -34.51 -19.86 20.98
CA SER A 313 -35.84 -20.36 20.66
C SER A 313 -36.65 -19.38 19.77
N ASN A 314 -36.52 -18.07 19.97
CA ASN A 314 -37.14 -17.08 19.06
C ASN A 314 -36.49 -17.05 17.68
N PHE A 315 -35.16 -17.17 17.59
CA PHE A 315 -34.44 -17.30 16.32
C PHE A 315 -34.71 -18.64 15.65
N THR A 316 -34.72 -19.75 16.43
CA THR A 316 -35.14 -21.06 15.92
C THR A 316 -36.61 -21.08 15.60
N ASN A 317 -37.50 -20.41 16.37
CA ASN A 317 -38.93 -20.29 16.01
C ASN A 317 -39.14 -19.43 14.77
N TYR A 318 -38.34 -18.39 14.53
CA TYR A 318 -38.37 -17.69 13.25
C TYR A 318 -37.93 -18.61 12.08
N PHE A 319 -36.89 -19.42 12.29
CA PHE A 319 -36.47 -20.44 11.32
C PHE A 319 -37.44 -21.61 11.24
N VAL A 320 -38.12 -21.97 12.33
CA VAL A 320 -39.17 -22.98 12.36
C VAL A 320 -40.40 -22.49 11.61
N ASN A 321 -40.83 -21.24 11.78
CA ASN A 321 -41.90 -20.64 10.99
C ASN A 321 -41.54 -20.54 9.50
N VAL A 322 -40.28 -20.24 9.18
CA VAL A 322 -39.75 -20.32 7.81
C VAL A 322 -39.68 -21.77 7.33
N LYS A 323 -39.31 -22.71 8.22
CA LYS A 323 -39.28 -24.14 7.96
C LYS A 323 -40.70 -24.70 7.71
N ASP A 324 -41.67 -24.27 8.51
CA ASP A 324 -43.09 -24.70 8.35
C ASP A 324 -43.70 -24.13 7.05
N PHE A 325 -43.37 -22.88 6.71
CA PHE A 325 -43.74 -22.33 5.40
C PHE A 325 -43.15 -23.11 4.22
N PHE A 326 -41.94 -23.66 4.38
CA PHE A 326 -41.30 -24.49 3.36
C PHE A 326 -41.56 -26.01 3.55
N ALA A 327 -42.04 -26.45 4.71
CA ALA A 327 -42.37 -27.83 4.95
C ALA A 327 -43.55 -28.30 4.09
N ASP A 328 -44.49 -27.40 3.81
CA ASP A 328 -45.60 -27.65 2.88
C ASP A 328 -45.13 -27.62 1.41
N LYS A 329 -43.95 -27.10 1.11
CA LYS A 329 -43.39 -26.98 -0.25
C LYS A 329 -41.88 -27.24 -0.29
N PRO A 330 -41.42 -28.44 0.10
CA PRO A 330 -39.99 -28.73 0.21
C PRO A 330 -39.24 -28.63 -1.12
N TYR A 331 -39.92 -28.89 -2.23
CA TYR A 331 -39.32 -28.77 -3.55
C TYR A 331 -39.03 -27.32 -3.96
N PHE A 332 -39.84 -26.36 -3.48
CA PHE A 332 -39.62 -24.94 -3.80
C PHE A 332 -38.35 -24.41 -3.18
N LEU A 333 -38.05 -24.78 -1.92
CA LEU A 333 -36.80 -24.42 -1.26
C LEU A 333 -35.60 -25.05 -1.96
N LEU A 334 -35.69 -26.31 -2.33
CA LEU A 334 -34.64 -27.05 -3.01
C LEU A 334 -34.37 -26.49 -4.41
N VAL A 335 -35.43 -26.13 -5.14
CA VAL A 335 -35.33 -25.46 -6.46
C VAL A 335 -34.77 -24.04 -6.31
N ALA A 336 -35.19 -23.26 -5.30
CA ALA A 336 -34.66 -21.92 -5.06
C ALA A 336 -33.18 -21.94 -4.70
N ILE A 337 -32.75 -22.84 -3.78
CA ILE A 337 -31.35 -23.00 -3.39
C ILE A 337 -30.52 -23.52 -4.58
N SER A 338 -31.01 -24.49 -5.32
CA SER A 338 -30.30 -25.03 -6.50
C SER A 338 -30.16 -23.99 -7.61
N ALA A 339 -31.22 -23.18 -7.87
CA ALA A 339 -31.18 -22.08 -8.82
C ALA A 339 -30.19 -20.99 -8.39
N LEU A 340 -30.14 -20.64 -7.08
CA LEU A 340 -29.21 -19.67 -6.53
C LEU A 340 -27.76 -20.17 -6.61
N LEU A 341 -27.52 -21.44 -6.27
CA LEU A 341 -26.24 -22.12 -6.44
C LEU A 341 -25.81 -22.18 -7.91
N ALA A 342 -26.72 -22.52 -8.81
CA ALA A 342 -26.46 -22.56 -10.24
C ALA A 342 -26.10 -21.15 -10.77
N CYS A 343 -26.82 -20.10 -10.36
CA CYS A 343 -26.50 -18.73 -10.71
C CYS A 343 -25.12 -18.30 -10.16
N CYS A 344 -24.81 -18.65 -8.92
CA CYS A 344 -23.49 -18.37 -8.33
C CYS A 344 -22.37 -19.11 -9.09
N VAL A 345 -22.56 -20.40 -9.40
CA VAL A 345 -21.59 -21.20 -10.16
C VAL A 345 -21.43 -20.63 -11.59
N PHE A 346 -22.54 -20.26 -12.24
CA PHE A 346 -22.49 -19.65 -13.57
C PHE A 346 -21.80 -18.29 -13.58
N TYR A 347 -22.05 -17.48 -12.56
CA TYR A 347 -21.39 -16.18 -12.37
C TYR A 347 -19.88 -16.35 -12.12
N ILE A 348 -19.50 -17.29 -11.26
CA ILE A 348 -18.10 -17.63 -11.00
C ILE A 348 -17.42 -18.15 -12.26
N LEU A 349 -18.06 -19.08 -13.01
CA LEU A 349 -17.54 -19.57 -14.28
C LEU A 349 -17.41 -18.46 -15.32
N PHE A 350 -18.38 -17.55 -15.40
CA PHE A 350 -18.33 -16.40 -16.30
C PHE A 350 -17.14 -15.46 -15.97
N ILE A 351 -16.92 -15.16 -14.69
CA ILE A 351 -15.75 -14.38 -14.24
C ILE A 351 -14.46 -15.14 -14.55
N CYS A 352 -14.41 -16.45 -14.28
CA CYS A 352 -13.26 -17.30 -14.57
C CYS A 352 -12.90 -17.34 -16.06
N LEU A 353 -13.89 -17.46 -16.92
CA LEU A 353 -13.68 -17.49 -18.38
C LEU A 353 -13.29 -16.12 -18.94
N LYS A 354 -13.87 -15.03 -18.39
CA LYS A 354 -13.58 -13.66 -18.83
C LYS A 354 -12.19 -13.19 -18.40
N ASN A 355 -11.74 -13.59 -17.20
CA ASN A 355 -10.54 -13.05 -16.54
C ASN A 355 -9.54 -14.15 -16.15
N TYR A 356 -9.36 -15.18 -16.96
CA TYR A 356 -8.47 -16.32 -16.66
C TYR A 356 -7.05 -15.89 -16.24
N LYS A 357 -6.47 -14.88 -16.91
CA LYS A 357 -5.14 -14.36 -16.56
C LYS A 357 -5.14 -13.66 -15.20
N ASP A 358 -6.20 -12.93 -14.88
CA ASP A 358 -6.30 -12.19 -13.62
C ASP A 358 -6.54 -13.12 -12.43
N ILE A 359 -7.33 -14.17 -12.61
CA ILE A 359 -7.54 -15.20 -11.58
C ILE A 359 -6.24 -15.94 -11.27
N TRP A 360 -5.46 -16.28 -12.27
CA TRP A 360 -4.16 -16.92 -12.06
C TRP A 360 -3.18 -16.00 -11.32
N LYS A 361 -3.24 -14.69 -11.59
CA LYS A 361 -2.49 -13.67 -10.85
C LYS A 361 -2.94 -13.60 -9.38
N VAL A 362 -4.25 -13.63 -9.10
CA VAL A 362 -4.81 -13.64 -7.73
C VAL A 362 -4.42 -14.92 -6.99
N ILE A 363 -4.55 -16.10 -7.62
CA ILE A 363 -4.11 -17.38 -7.02
C ILE A 363 -2.63 -17.32 -6.65
N LYS A 364 -1.77 -16.84 -7.56
CA LYS A 364 -0.35 -16.67 -7.29
C LYS A 364 -0.09 -15.68 -6.14
N GLN A 365 -0.90 -14.64 -6.01
CA GLN A 365 -0.81 -13.66 -4.93
C GLN A 365 -1.26 -14.25 -3.58
N ILE A 366 -2.30 -15.11 -3.56
CA ILE A 366 -2.74 -15.84 -2.35
C ILE A 366 -1.63 -16.77 -1.84
N PHE A 367 -1.00 -17.55 -2.74
CA PHE A 367 0.09 -18.47 -2.39
C PHE A 367 1.48 -17.80 -2.43
N SER A 368 1.53 -16.50 -2.27
CA SER A 368 2.75 -15.71 -2.27
C SER A 368 3.51 -15.79 -0.94
N LYS A 369 4.68 -15.16 -0.89
CA LYS A 369 5.48 -15.00 0.32
C LYS A 369 4.65 -14.39 1.49
N SER A 370 3.61 -13.59 1.20
CA SER A 370 2.73 -13.01 2.22
C SER A 370 1.96 -14.05 3.02
N LEU A 371 1.52 -15.16 2.42
CA LEU A 371 0.88 -16.27 3.11
C LEU A 371 1.80 -16.87 4.17
N MET A 372 3.03 -17.18 3.79
CA MET A 372 4.02 -17.76 4.72
C MET A 372 4.36 -16.80 5.86
N MET A 373 4.46 -15.51 5.55
CA MET A 373 4.71 -14.46 6.56
C MET A 373 3.56 -14.33 7.54
N ASP A 374 2.32 -14.39 7.09
CA ASP A 374 1.15 -14.30 7.98
C ASP A 374 0.95 -15.57 8.80
N LEU A 375 1.19 -16.76 8.23
CA LEU A 375 1.24 -18.00 8.99
C LEU A 375 2.32 -17.97 10.10
N TYR A 376 3.49 -17.44 9.78
CA TYR A 376 4.56 -17.23 10.76
C TYR A 376 4.14 -16.27 11.87
N LYS A 377 3.48 -15.14 11.54
CA LYS A 377 2.94 -14.21 12.54
C LYS A 377 1.90 -14.87 13.45
N ILE A 378 0.99 -15.69 12.88
CA ILE A 378 -0.03 -16.43 13.64
C ILE A 378 0.66 -17.41 14.59
N PHE A 379 1.65 -18.14 14.12
CA PHE A 379 2.42 -19.07 14.95
C PHE A 379 3.18 -18.35 16.08
N CYS A 380 3.91 -17.27 15.78
CA CYS A 380 4.59 -16.48 16.80
C CYS A 380 3.64 -15.89 17.82
N PHE A 381 2.47 -15.41 17.40
CA PHE A 381 1.45 -14.87 18.31
C PHE A 381 0.87 -15.96 19.23
N SER A 382 0.60 -17.15 18.71
CA SER A 382 0.13 -18.27 19.53
C SER A 382 1.18 -18.70 20.56
N LEU A 383 2.47 -18.76 20.16
CA LEU A 383 3.56 -19.04 21.09
C LEU A 383 3.71 -17.94 22.15
N PHE A 384 3.53 -16.67 21.78
CA PHE A 384 3.58 -15.54 22.71
C PHE A 384 2.47 -15.64 23.77
N ILE A 385 1.23 -15.97 23.37
CA ILE A 385 0.13 -16.21 24.30
C ILE A 385 0.44 -17.38 25.25
N LEU A 386 0.94 -18.52 24.73
CA LEU A 386 1.33 -19.66 25.51
C LEU A 386 2.45 -19.34 26.51
N PHE A 387 3.46 -18.59 26.06
CA PHE A 387 4.57 -18.15 26.91
C PHE A 387 4.08 -17.28 28.07
N ILE A 388 3.22 -16.29 27.79
CA ILE A 388 2.69 -15.41 28.84
C ILE A 388 1.78 -16.18 29.77
N SER A 389 0.95 -17.11 29.29
CA SER A 389 0.15 -17.97 30.18
C SER A 389 1.03 -18.82 31.10
N ALA A 390 2.14 -19.37 30.61
CA ALA A 390 3.11 -20.10 31.40
C ALA A 390 3.82 -19.21 32.44
N VAL A 391 4.27 -18.00 32.02
CA VAL A 391 4.90 -17.04 32.94
C VAL A 391 3.95 -16.59 34.02
N SER A 392 2.67 -16.36 33.70
CA SER A 392 1.66 -15.97 34.69
C SER A 392 1.46 -17.04 35.76
N THR A 393 1.60 -18.33 35.44
CA THR A 393 1.50 -19.41 36.44
C THR A 393 2.70 -19.47 37.39
N PHE A 394 3.89 -19.00 36.98
CA PHE A 394 5.11 -19.02 37.77
C PHE A 394 5.33 -17.78 38.65
N PHE A 395 4.96 -16.61 38.15
CA PHE A 395 5.30 -15.32 38.78
C PHE A 395 4.14 -14.64 39.49
N VAL A 396 2.91 -15.18 39.39
CA VAL A 396 1.78 -14.56 40.07
C VAL A 396 1.81 -14.94 41.56
N PRO A 397 1.81 -13.95 42.48
CA PRO A 397 1.71 -14.19 43.92
C PRO A 397 0.45 -14.97 44.22
N LYS A 398 0.47 -15.82 45.26
CA LYS A 398 -0.68 -16.64 45.66
C LYS A 398 -1.88 -15.85 46.22
N ASP A 399 -1.75 -14.52 46.27
CA ASP A 399 -2.81 -13.63 46.71
C ASP A 399 -3.76 -13.30 45.55
N ILE A 400 -5.04 -13.67 45.68
CA ILE A 400 -6.09 -13.59 44.69
C ILE A 400 -6.27 -12.17 44.14
N ASN A 401 -6.14 -11.13 44.99
CA ASN A 401 -6.31 -9.74 44.61
C ASN A 401 -5.19 -9.27 43.68
N THR A 402 -3.97 -9.66 43.97
CA THR A 402 -2.80 -9.29 43.14
C THR A 402 -2.84 -10.00 41.79
N ILE A 403 -3.31 -11.25 41.74
CA ILE A 403 -3.53 -12.01 40.49
C ILE A 403 -4.53 -11.27 39.58
N SER A 404 -5.66 -10.84 40.16
CA SER A 404 -6.71 -10.13 39.42
C SER A 404 -6.20 -8.85 38.81
N ILE A 405 -5.41 -8.05 39.53
CA ILE A 405 -4.85 -6.77 39.03
C ILE A 405 -3.91 -7.04 37.84
N PHE A 406 -2.98 -8.01 37.95
CA PHE A 406 -2.07 -8.35 36.86
C PHE A 406 -2.82 -8.87 35.63
N LEU A 407 -3.82 -9.71 35.79
CA LEU A 407 -4.65 -10.23 34.70
C LEU A 407 -5.40 -9.10 33.98
N ASN A 408 -5.96 -8.16 34.73
CA ASN A 408 -6.69 -7.01 34.17
C ASN A 408 -5.79 -6.11 33.36
N ILE A 409 -4.59 -5.79 33.87
CA ILE A 409 -3.59 -4.98 33.12
C ILE A 409 -3.15 -5.74 31.86
N TYR A 410 -2.94 -7.04 31.96
CA TYR A 410 -2.54 -7.87 30.82
C TYR A 410 -3.59 -7.86 29.70
N ILE A 411 -4.85 -8.10 30.03
CA ILE A 411 -5.94 -8.12 29.03
C ILE A 411 -6.14 -6.71 28.43
N PHE A 412 -6.00 -5.66 29.24
CA PHE A 412 -6.05 -4.27 28.77
C PHE A 412 -4.98 -3.98 27.71
N LEU A 413 -3.75 -4.46 27.90
CA LEU A 413 -2.67 -4.28 26.93
C LEU A 413 -2.83 -5.23 25.71
N LEU A 414 -3.35 -6.42 25.95
CA LEU A 414 -3.54 -7.43 24.90
C LEU A 414 -4.58 -7.00 23.86
N PHE A 415 -5.65 -6.32 24.27
CA PHE A 415 -6.73 -5.92 23.36
C PHE A 415 -6.27 -5.01 22.21
N PRO A 416 -5.63 -3.85 22.46
CA PRO A 416 -5.13 -3.01 21.37
C PRO A 416 -4.01 -3.69 20.58
N PHE A 417 -3.18 -4.51 21.24
CA PHE A 417 -2.13 -5.27 20.56
C PHE A 417 -2.72 -6.31 19.60
N LEU A 418 -3.76 -7.04 20.01
CA LEU A 418 -4.48 -7.99 19.16
C LEU A 418 -5.11 -7.29 17.96
N TYR A 419 -5.73 -6.12 18.17
CA TYR A 419 -6.30 -5.35 17.06
C TYR A 419 -5.22 -4.91 16.06
N LEU A 420 -4.10 -4.35 16.53
CA LEU A 420 -2.97 -3.98 15.69
C LEU A 420 -2.37 -5.18 14.93
N TRP A 421 -2.29 -6.33 15.60
CA TRP A 421 -1.82 -7.56 15.00
C TRP A 421 -2.76 -8.03 13.87
N LEU A 422 -4.08 -8.00 14.07
CA LEU A 422 -5.06 -8.30 13.03
C LEU A 422 -4.96 -7.34 11.83
N LEU A 423 -4.72 -6.05 12.08
CA LEU A 423 -4.47 -5.07 11.03
C LEU A 423 -3.17 -5.35 10.24
N SER A 424 -2.19 -6.03 10.83
CA SER A 424 -0.89 -6.33 10.22
C SER A 424 -0.92 -7.48 9.23
N LEU A 425 -2.02 -8.24 9.14
CA LEU A 425 -2.18 -9.33 8.18
C LEU A 425 -2.25 -8.77 6.75
N ASN A 426 -1.36 -9.25 5.89
CA ASN A 426 -1.21 -8.75 4.52
C ASN A 426 -1.80 -9.69 3.48
N ASN A 427 -1.97 -10.99 3.81
CA ASN A 427 -2.49 -11.96 2.86
C ASN A 427 -3.98 -11.71 2.57
N ILE A 428 -4.32 -11.63 1.30
CA ILE A 428 -5.67 -11.34 0.82
C ILE A 428 -6.69 -12.33 1.41
N LEU A 429 -6.37 -13.63 1.39
CA LEU A 429 -7.29 -14.67 1.87
C LEU A 429 -7.61 -14.51 3.37
N PHE A 430 -6.59 -14.37 4.22
CA PHE A 430 -6.79 -14.18 5.66
C PHE A 430 -7.54 -12.89 5.96
N ARG A 431 -7.23 -11.82 5.25
CA ARG A 431 -7.88 -10.53 5.44
C ARG A 431 -9.36 -10.56 5.08
N TYR A 432 -9.73 -11.16 3.93
CA TYR A 432 -11.13 -11.29 3.54
C TYR A 432 -11.90 -12.23 4.45
N LEU A 433 -11.31 -13.37 4.85
CA LEU A 433 -11.92 -14.29 5.82
C LEU A 433 -12.19 -13.59 7.15
N LEU A 434 -11.23 -12.84 7.66
CA LEU A 434 -11.36 -12.08 8.90
C LEU A 434 -12.48 -11.02 8.81
N ILE A 435 -12.55 -10.29 7.70
CA ILE A 435 -13.60 -9.30 7.45
C ILE A 435 -14.97 -9.98 7.38
N ILE A 436 -15.10 -11.09 6.64
CA ILE A 436 -16.37 -11.85 6.56
C ILE A 436 -16.81 -12.30 7.95
N CYS A 437 -15.91 -12.86 8.75
CA CYS A 437 -16.20 -13.24 10.15
C CYS A 437 -16.66 -12.04 10.98
N ALA A 438 -16.00 -10.87 10.83
CA ALA A 438 -16.38 -9.66 11.55
C ALA A 438 -17.78 -9.15 11.17
N TYR A 439 -18.11 -9.15 9.88
CA TYR A 439 -19.47 -8.82 9.42
C TYR A 439 -20.52 -9.82 9.94
N PHE A 440 -20.19 -11.11 9.97
CA PHE A 440 -21.08 -12.12 10.51
C PHE A 440 -21.35 -11.89 12.01
N VAL A 441 -20.32 -11.60 12.80
CA VAL A 441 -20.47 -11.23 14.23
C VAL A 441 -21.32 -9.97 14.37
N ALA A 442 -21.07 -8.92 13.57
CA ALA A 442 -21.86 -7.70 13.60
C ALA A 442 -23.35 -7.95 13.27
N LEU A 443 -23.66 -8.80 12.27
CA LEU A 443 -25.02 -9.21 11.94
C LEU A 443 -25.68 -9.96 13.09
N ILE A 444 -24.97 -10.85 13.79
CA ILE A 444 -25.47 -11.54 14.99
C ILE A 444 -25.83 -10.52 16.07
N ILE A 445 -24.96 -9.56 16.35
CA ILE A 445 -25.19 -8.49 17.36
C ILE A 445 -26.48 -7.70 17.03
N ILE A 446 -26.64 -7.31 15.78
CA ILE A 446 -27.82 -6.59 15.31
C ILE A 446 -29.08 -7.48 15.36
N GLY A 447 -28.98 -8.73 14.88
CA GLY A 447 -30.09 -9.67 14.84
C GLY A 447 -30.63 -10.04 16.20
N PHE A 448 -29.77 -10.10 17.22
CA PHE A 448 -30.16 -10.33 18.61
C PHE A 448 -30.48 -9.03 19.38
N ASN A 449 -30.54 -7.91 18.71
CA ASN A 449 -30.86 -6.59 19.28
C ASN A 449 -29.94 -6.17 20.45
N LYS A 450 -28.69 -6.69 20.45
CA LYS A 450 -27.67 -6.38 21.48
C LYS A 450 -26.85 -5.14 21.11
N ILE A 451 -27.54 -4.04 20.77
CA ILE A 451 -26.94 -2.77 20.36
C ILE A 451 -25.98 -2.21 21.43
N ALA A 452 -26.18 -2.56 22.69
CA ALA A 452 -25.28 -2.24 23.79
C ALA A 452 -23.82 -2.73 23.56
N LEU A 453 -23.63 -3.81 22.79
CA LEU A 453 -22.31 -4.31 22.42
C LEU A 453 -21.60 -3.46 21.35
N LEU A 454 -22.32 -2.65 20.59
CA LEU A 454 -21.73 -1.74 19.61
C LEU A 454 -21.07 -0.53 20.29
N ASN A 455 -21.71 -0.03 21.35
CA ASN A 455 -21.17 1.05 22.16
C ASN A 455 -21.69 0.92 23.59
N PRO A 456 -20.84 0.50 24.53
CA PRO A 456 -21.24 0.24 25.92
C PRO A 456 -21.71 1.51 26.66
N PHE A 457 -21.27 2.70 26.24
CA PHE A 457 -21.77 3.95 26.83
C PHE A 457 -23.22 4.23 26.42
N ILE A 458 -23.60 3.93 25.19
CA ILE A 458 -25.00 4.01 24.73
C ILE A 458 -25.81 2.90 25.37
N GLY A 459 -25.23 1.68 25.51
CA GLY A 459 -25.86 0.53 26.13
C GLY A 459 -26.26 0.76 27.59
N LYS A 460 -25.48 1.54 28.34
CA LYS A 460 -25.83 1.93 29.72
C LYS A 460 -27.10 2.77 29.80
N PHE A 461 -27.40 3.57 28.77
CA PHE A 461 -28.65 4.34 28.69
C PHE A 461 -29.86 3.48 28.24
N VAL A 462 -29.61 2.28 27.66
CA VAL A 462 -30.66 1.44 27.07
C VAL A 462 -30.94 0.20 27.90
N SER A 463 -30.01 -0.27 28.75
CA SER A 463 -30.15 -1.52 29.51
C SER A 463 -29.31 -1.53 30.78
N ASP A 464 -30.00 -1.75 31.94
CA ASP A 464 -29.35 -1.93 33.26
C ASP A 464 -28.65 -3.29 33.44
N LYS A 465 -28.54 -4.11 32.38
CA LYS A 465 -28.13 -5.52 32.43
C LYS A 465 -26.61 -5.74 32.16
N VAL A 466 -25.79 -4.72 32.20
CA VAL A 466 -24.33 -4.87 31.97
C VAL A 466 -23.60 -4.76 33.32
N LYS A 467 -22.76 -5.73 33.64
CA LYS A 467 -21.90 -5.71 34.84
C LYS A 467 -20.81 -4.63 34.73
N VAL A 468 -21.23 -3.37 34.92
CA VAL A 468 -20.35 -2.20 34.76
C VAL A 468 -19.30 -2.09 35.89
N GLU A 469 -19.49 -2.79 36.98
CA GLU A 469 -18.65 -2.70 38.19
C GLU A 469 -17.35 -3.50 38.08
N GLU A 470 -17.21 -4.41 37.11
CA GLU A 470 -15.98 -5.18 36.97
C GLU A 470 -14.81 -4.38 36.41
N PRO A 471 -13.66 -4.31 37.11
CA PRO A 471 -12.51 -3.51 36.67
C PRO A 471 -12.01 -3.85 35.26
N LEU A 472 -12.07 -5.13 34.89
CA LEU A 472 -11.65 -5.62 33.59
C LEU A 472 -12.53 -5.06 32.45
N PHE A 473 -13.86 -5.05 32.65
CA PHE A 473 -14.81 -4.48 31.72
C PHE A 473 -14.54 -2.98 31.48
N ILE A 474 -14.29 -2.24 32.57
CA ILE A 474 -13.99 -0.79 32.48
C ILE A 474 -12.72 -0.55 31.68
N LEU A 475 -11.64 -1.33 31.93
CA LEU A 475 -10.36 -1.18 31.24
C LEU A 475 -10.46 -1.51 29.74
N ILE A 476 -11.11 -2.62 29.37
CA ILE A 476 -11.32 -3.00 27.96
C ILE A 476 -12.17 -1.94 27.23
N THR A 477 -13.24 -1.48 27.89
CA THR A 477 -14.12 -0.43 27.34
C THR A 477 -13.38 0.87 27.13
N PHE A 478 -12.49 1.24 28.04
CA PHE A 478 -11.65 2.43 27.91
C PHE A 478 -10.70 2.32 26.72
N ALA A 479 -9.99 1.17 26.57
CA ALA A 479 -9.12 0.91 25.42
C ALA A 479 -9.90 0.92 24.09
N TYR A 480 -11.08 0.28 24.07
CA TYR A 480 -11.98 0.30 22.91
C TYR A 480 -12.40 1.72 22.54
N THR A 481 -12.75 2.55 23.53
CA THR A 481 -13.18 3.93 23.30
C THR A 481 -12.09 4.76 22.66
N ILE A 482 -10.84 4.62 23.09
CA ILE A 482 -9.70 5.29 22.44
C ILE A 482 -9.54 4.82 21.00
N LEU A 483 -9.55 3.50 20.78
CA LEU A 483 -9.36 2.95 19.43
C LEU A 483 -10.50 3.34 18.49
N ILE A 484 -11.76 3.25 18.92
CA ILE A 484 -12.90 3.60 18.06
C ILE A 484 -12.90 5.10 17.73
N ALA A 485 -12.50 5.97 18.67
CA ALA A 485 -12.34 7.40 18.41
C ALA A 485 -11.29 7.66 17.33
N LEU A 486 -10.14 6.98 17.38
CA LEU A 486 -9.09 7.10 16.35
C LEU A 486 -9.57 6.59 14.99
N VAL A 487 -10.30 5.46 14.97
CA VAL A 487 -10.83 4.89 13.72
C VAL A 487 -11.91 5.80 13.12
N LEU A 488 -12.85 6.31 13.94
CA LEU A 488 -13.89 7.24 13.48
C LEU A 488 -13.29 8.56 12.97
N PHE A 489 -12.28 9.10 13.65
CA PHE A 489 -11.55 10.27 13.17
C PHE A 489 -10.89 10.01 11.82
N SER A 490 -10.26 8.83 11.65
CA SER A 490 -9.68 8.42 10.38
C SER A 490 -10.73 8.26 9.29
N LEU A 491 -11.89 7.69 9.61
CA LEU A 491 -13.02 7.55 8.70
C LEU A 491 -13.54 8.92 8.24
N GLN A 492 -13.75 9.83 9.17
CA GLN A 492 -14.19 11.20 8.88
C GLN A 492 -13.18 11.93 7.99
N LYS A 493 -11.88 11.83 8.30
CA LYS A 493 -10.82 12.47 7.52
C LYS A 493 -10.73 11.88 6.10
N THR A 494 -10.86 10.57 5.96
CA THR A 494 -10.86 9.89 4.66
C THR A 494 -12.12 10.23 3.85
N ALA A 495 -13.29 10.26 4.48
CA ALA A 495 -14.55 10.63 3.83
C ALA A 495 -14.53 12.08 3.32
N ARG A 496 -14.01 13.03 4.11
CA ARG A 496 -13.87 14.43 3.68
C ARG A 496 -12.96 14.61 2.48
N LYS A 497 -11.88 13.85 2.41
CA LYS A 497 -10.95 13.89 1.25
C LYS A 497 -11.59 13.37 -0.03
N ASN A 498 -12.47 12.37 0.09
CA ASN A 498 -13.20 11.79 -1.03
C ASN A 498 -14.52 12.55 -1.35
N SER A 499 -14.92 13.51 -0.52
CA SER A 499 -16.09 14.34 -0.80
C SER A 499 -15.70 15.46 -1.77
N ILE A 500 -16.49 15.59 -2.84
CA ILE A 500 -16.32 16.58 -3.92
C ILE A 500 -16.60 18.03 -3.43
N ILE A 501 -16.93 18.22 -2.17
CA ILE A 501 -17.23 19.54 -1.60
C ILE A 501 -15.93 20.18 -1.11
N PRO A 502 -15.41 21.21 -1.80
CA PRO A 502 -14.30 22.01 -1.29
C PRO A 502 -14.76 22.69 0.02
N SER A 503 -14.09 22.41 1.11
CA SER A 503 -14.26 23.12 2.38
C SER A 503 -13.42 24.39 2.40
#